data_3a5bd86801e494816e1d6b82fcebd7a7
#
_entry.id   3a5bd86801e494816e1d6b82fcebd7a7
#
_cell.length_a   1.000
_cell.length_b   1.000
_cell.length_c   1.000
_cell.angle_alpha   90.00
_cell.angle_beta   90.00
_cell.angle_gamma   90.00
#
_symmetry.space_group_name_H-M   'P 1'
#
loop_
_entity.id
_entity.type
_entity.pdbx_description
1 polymer ?
#
loop_
_entity_poly.entity_id
_entity_poly.type
_entity_poly.pdbx_seq_one_letter_code
_entity_poly.pdbx_strand_id
1 'polypeptide(L)'
;PLKLIEELRSSLEKDQTELSIKEKKLFKKYDELLDSGKYGENYLLNKKVASIIKEAIEKYENKLYQVICYCVMPNHVHIVFTILDTGKTLSDIMKLIKGSSAVSINKFLERKGNLWQAESFDRLIREEKETYNIVKYVLLNPVKANLVSDWKDWEYTYCHPSYLVLD
;
A
#
# COMPACT_ATOMS: atom_id res chain seq x y z
N PRO A 1 -4.26 0.49 -17.13
CA PRO A 1 -4.80 -0.04 -15.86
C PRO A 1 -6.10 0.65 -15.42
N LEU A 2 -6.22 2.00 -15.53
CA LEU A 2 -7.41 2.76 -15.09
C LEU A 2 -8.70 2.28 -15.78
N LYS A 3 -8.65 2.05 -17.08
CA LYS A 3 -9.80 1.57 -17.86
C LYS A 3 -10.31 0.20 -17.40
N LEU A 4 -9.40 -0.71 -17.05
CA LEU A 4 -9.74 -2.03 -16.50
C LEU A 4 -10.37 -1.93 -15.11
N ILE A 5 -9.93 -0.97 -14.30
CA ILE A 5 -10.49 -0.70 -12.97
C ILE A 5 -11.91 -0.12 -13.09
N GLU A 6 -12.14 0.80 -14.05
CA GLU A 6 -13.46 1.38 -14.33
C GLU A 6 -14.45 0.32 -14.87
N GLU A 7 -14.01 -0.53 -15.80
CA GLU A 7 -14.83 -1.63 -16.34
C GLU A 7 -15.21 -2.65 -15.26
N LEU A 8 -14.30 -2.91 -14.31
CA LEU A 8 -14.55 -3.82 -13.20
C LEU A 8 -15.43 -3.18 -12.10
N ARG A 9 -15.32 -1.87 -11.86
CA ARG A 9 -16.23 -1.12 -10.95
C ARG A 9 -17.66 -1.10 -11.49
N SER A 10 -17.87 -0.85 -12.77
CA SER A 10 -19.19 -0.81 -13.39
C SER A 10 -19.93 -2.16 -13.40
N SER A 11 -19.21 -3.27 -13.28
CA SER A 11 -19.79 -4.63 -13.19
C SER A 11 -20.18 -5.03 -11.76
N LEU A 12 -19.93 -4.18 -10.73
CA LEU A 12 -19.99 -4.53 -9.30
C LEU A 12 -21.28 -4.13 -8.56
N GLU A 13 -22.28 -3.56 -9.24
CA GLU A 13 -23.42 -2.90 -8.56
C GLU A 13 -24.53 -3.81 -8.02
N LYS A 14 -24.38 -5.11 -7.89
CA LYS A 14 -25.56 -5.97 -7.64
C LYS A 14 -25.65 -6.88 -6.40
N ASP A 15 -24.60 -7.08 -5.56
CA ASP A 15 -24.80 -7.87 -4.32
C ASP A 15 -23.63 -7.75 -3.31
N GLN A 16 -23.91 -7.43 -2.02
CA GLN A 16 -22.86 -7.11 -1.04
C GLN A 16 -21.87 -8.26 -0.75
N THR A 17 -22.33 -9.52 -0.77
CA THR A 17 -21.46 -10.69 -0.50
C THR A 17 -20.61 -11.03 -1.73
N GLU A 18 -21.20 -10.95 -2.90
CA GLU A 18 -20.51 -11.09 -4.20
C GLU A 18 -19.53 -9.95 -4.44
N LEU A 19 -19.86 -8.71 -4.00
CA LEU A 19 -19.01 -7.53 -4.00
C LEU A 19 -17.69 -7.79 -3.27
N SER A 20 -17.73 -8.31 -2.05
CA SER A 20 -16.51 -8.59 -1.26
C SER A 20 -15.57 -9.59 -1.94
N ILE A 21 -16.11 -10.62 -2.59
CA ILE A 21 -15.32 -11.62 -3.32
C ILE A 21 -14.73 -11.00 -4.61
N LYS A 22 -15.51 -10.19 -5.31
CA LYS A 22 -15.07 -9.50 -6.53
C LYS A 22 -14.00 -8.45 -6.22
N GLU A 23 -14.16 -7.69 -5.15
CA GLU A 23 -13.15 -6.73 -4.68
C GLU A 23 -11.83 -7.42 -4.31
N LYS A 24 -11.87 -8.56 -3.62
CA LYS A 24 -10.67 -9.36 -3.31
C LYS A 24 -9.96 -9.84 -4.57
N LYS A 25 -10.71 -10.33 -5.56
CA LYS A 25 -10.17 -10.77 -6.85
C LYS A 25 -9.58 -9.60 -7.65
N LEU A 26 -10.24 -8.44 -7.62
CA LEU A 26 -9.77 -7.24 -8.29
C LEU A 26 -8.47 -6.73 -7.65
N PHE A 27 -8.42 -6.64 -6.33
CA PHE A 27 -7.21 -6.27 -5.59
C PHE A 27 -6.04 -7.16 -5.97
N LYS A 28 -6.24 -8.48 -5.92
CA LYS A 28 -5.19 -9.44 -6.28
C LYS A 28 -4.70 -9.27 -7.72
N LYS A 29 -5.60 -9.08 -8.68
CA LYS A 29 -5.23 -8.83 -10.10
C LYS A 29 -4.46 -7.53 -10.27
N TYR A 30 -4.88 -6.47 -9.58
CA TYR A 30 -4.21 -5.18 -9.66
C TYR A 30 -2.79 -5.27 -9.10
N ASP A 31 -2.64 -5.94 -7.99
CA ASP A 31 -1.37 -6.18 -7.32
C ASP A 31 -0.42 -7.01 -8.18
N GLU A 32 -0.90 -8.11 -8.77
CA GLU A 32 -0.14 -8.93 -9.73
C GLU A 32 0.34 -8.11 -10.94
N LEU A 33 -0.45 -7.13 -11.38
CA LEU A 33 -0.06 -6.21 -12.46
C LEU A 33 1.06 -5.26 -12.02
N LEU A 34 1.01 -4.73 -10.80
CA LEU A 34 2.06 -3.89 -10.23
C LEU A 34 3.36 -4.69 -10.01
N ASP A 35 3.24 -5.89 -9.44
CA ASP A 35 4.37 -6.80 -9.19
C ASP A 35 5.05 -7.26 -10.49
N SER A 36 4.32 -7.30 -11.61
CA SER A 36 4.90 -7.67 -12.91
C SER A 36 5.99 -6.71 -13.40
N GLY A 37 6.14 -5.53 -12.78
CA GLY A 37 7.10 -4.51 -13.20
C GLY A 37 6.84 -3.87 -14.56
N LYS A 38 5.74 -4.26 -15.23
CA LYS A 38 5.38 -3.75 -16.57
C LYS A 38 4.72 -2.36 -16.53
N TYR A 39 4.30 -1.93 -15.35
CA TYR A 39 3.53 -0.70 -15.16
C TYR A 39 4.14 0.15 -14.06
N GLY A 40 4.33 1.43 -14.36
CA GLY A 40 4.94 2.40 -13.47
C GLY A 40 6.48 2.33 -13.47
N GLU A 41 7.08 3.41 -13.01
CA GLU A 41 8.52 3.52 -12.86
C GLU A 41 8.96 2.93 -11.52
N ASN A 42 10.09 2.25 -11.50
CA ASN A 42 10.62 1.60 -10.30
C ASN A 42 11.40 2.60 -9.40
N TYR A 43 10.90 3.83 -9.23
CA TYR A 43 11.59 4.85 -8.43
C TYR A 43 11.85 4.42 -6.99
N LEU A 44 10.97 3.55 -6.43
CA LEU A 44 11.04 3.14 -5.05
C LEU A 44 12.14 2.12 -4.76
N LEU A 45 12.81 1.57 -5.79
CA LEU A 45 14.05 0.81 -5.63
C LEU A 45 15.22 1.67 -5.15
N ASN A 46 15.16 2.98 -5.38
CA ASN A 46 16.17 3.89 -4.86
C ASN A 46 16.02 3.99 -3.34
N LYS A 47 17.05 3.61 -2.60
CA LYS A 47 17.06 3.60 -1.13
C LYS A 47 16.65 4.94 -0.50
N LYS A 48 17.09 6.06 -1.07
CA LYS A 48 16.69 7.39 -0.57
C LYS A 48 15.22 7.68 -0.81
N VAL A 49 14.67 7.25 -1.94
CA VAL A 49 13.24 7.38 -2.24
C VAL A 49 12.41 6.52 -1.29
N ALA A 50 12.79 5.27 -1.08
CA ALA A 50 12.11 4.38 -0.13
C ALA A 50 12.17 4.92 1.32
N SER A 51 13.32 5.49 1.74
CA SER A 51 13.45 6.16 3.04
C SER A 51 12.50 7.36 3.19
N ILE A 52 12.34 8.18 2.15
CA ILE A 52 11.39 9.31 2.16
C ILE A 52 9.95 8.81 2.34
N ILE A 53 9.59 7.68 1.72
CA ILE A 53 8.25 7.10 1.89
C ILE A 53 8.06 6.58 3.32
N LYS A 54 9.03 5.86 3.85
CA LYS A 54 9.03 5.42 5.25
C LYS A 54 8.82 6.60 6.19
N GLU A 55 9.62 7.65 6.06
CA GLU A 55 9.50 8.87 6.85
C GLU A 55 8.11 9.52 6.73
N ALA A 56 7.53 9.54 5.53
CA ALA A 56 6.19 10.08 5.30
C ALA A 56 5.09 9.25 6.00
N ILE A 57 5.24 7.92 6.03
CA ILE A 57 4.33 7.02 6.74
C ILE A 57 4.48 7.21 8.27
N GLU A 58 5.69 7.23 8.79
CA GLU A 58 5.96 7.31 10.23
C GLU A 58 5.66 8.68 10.83
N LYS A 59 5.66 9.75 10.03
CA LYS A 59 5.47 11.14 10.46
C LYS A 59 4.21 11.40 11.28
N TYR A 60 3.14 10.71 10.94
CA TYR A 60 1.82 10.88 11.56
C TYR A 60 1.39 9.67 12.41
N GLU A 61 2.28 8.70 12.59
CA GLU A 61 2.06 7.55 13.48
C GLU A 61 1.81 8.04 14.90
N ASN A 62 0.88 7.37 15.59
CA ASN A 62 0.38 7.72 16.93
C ASN A 62 -0.25 9.13 17.06
N LYS A 63 -0.42 9.84 15.93
CA LYS A 63 -1.13 11.13 15.87
C LYS A 63 -2.44 11.03 15.10
N LEU A 64 -2.42 10.40 13.93
CA LEU A 64 -3.59 10.24 13.08
C LEU A 64 -3.97 8.77 12.89
N TYR A 65 -3.02 7.87 13.02
CA TYR A 65 -3.20 6.43 12.86
C TYR A 65 -2.12 5.65 13.61
N GLN A 66 -2.37 4.36 13.77
CA GLN A 66 -1.38 3.38 14.23
C GLN A 66 -1.05 2.43 13.08
N VAL A 67 0.21 2.38 12.70
CA VAL A 67 0.68 1.48 11.64
C VAL A 67 0.70 0.03 12.16
N ILE A 68 0.06 -0.85 11.42
CA ILE A 68 0.11 -2.30 11.65
C ILE A 68 1.27 -2.90 10.87
N CYS A 69 1.32 -2.66 9.57
CA CYS A 69 2.45 -3.05 8.73
C CYS A 69 2.50 -2.19 7.46
N TYR A 70 3.66 -2.15 6.82
CA TYR A 70 3.83 -1.66 5.46
C TYR A 70 4.92 -2.43 4.72
N CYS A 71 4.87 -2.36 3.40
CA CYS A 71 5.93 -2.80 2.51
C CYS A 71 6.05 -1.82 1.34
N VAL A 72 7.24 -1.24 1.15
CA VAL A 72 7.56 -0.39 0.00
C VAL A 72 8.11 -1.27 -1.10
N MET A 73 7.30 -1.51 -2.13
CA MET A 73 7.67 -2.29 -3.32
C MET A 73 8.32 -1.37 -4.36
N PRO A 74 8.93 -1.88 -5.44
CA PRO A 74 9.66 -1.08 -6.42
C PRO A 74 8.87 0.08 -7.06
N ASN A 75 7.56 -0.06 -7.22
CA ASN A 75 6.67 0.89 -7.93
C ASN A 75 5.37 1.20 -7.18
N HIS A 76 5.13 0.60 -6.02
CA HIS A 76 3.94 0.80 -5.19
C HIS A 76 4.22 0.58 -3.70
N VAL A 77 3.24 0.87 -2.86
CA VAL A 77 3.34 0.72 -1.40
C VAL A 77 2.08 0.07 -0.87
N HIS A 78 2.27 -0.96 -0.06
CA HIS A 78 1.23 -1.51 0.81
C HIS A 78 1.35 -0.90 2.19
N ILE A 79 0.23 -0.46 2.76
CA ILE A 79 0.17 0.01 4.14
C ILE A 79 -1.13 -0.45 4.79
N VAL A 80 -1.02 -0.99 6.00
CA VAL A 80 -2.14 -1.36 6.85
C VAL A 80 -2.04 -0.56 8.15
N PHE A 81 -3.10 0.14 8.51
CA PHE A 81 -3.12 0.97 9.71
C PHE A 81 -4.54 1.10 10.27
N THR A 82 -4.63 1.44 11.54
CA THR A 82 -5.87 1.81 12.22
C THR A 82 -5.95 3.32 12.33
N ILE A 83 -7.03 3.92 11.85
CA ILE A 83 -7.29 5.36 11.98
C ILE A 83 -7.66 5.67 13.42
N LEU A 84 -7.02 6.68 14.02
CA LEU A 84 -7.37 7.18 15.34
C LEU A 84 -8.55 8.16 15.26
N ASP A 85 -9.29 8.30 16.36
CA ASP A 85 -10.42 9.22 16.44
C ASP A 85 -9.95 10.68 16.53
N THR A 86 -9.56 11.22 15.40
CA THR A 86 -9.06 12.59 15.23
C THR A 86 -9.91 13.44 14.31
N GLY A 87 -11.03 12.89 13.83
CA GLY A 87 -11.88 13.52 12.82
C GLY A 87 -11.28 13.51 11.40
N LYS A 88 -10.11 12.88 11.20
CA LYS A 88 -9.50 12.72 9.87
C LYS A 88 -10.02 11.48 9.16
N THR A 89 -10.32 11.64 7.88
CA THR A 89 -10.73 10.53 7.01
C THR A 89 -9.51 9.79 6.44
N LEU A 90 -9.72 8.58 5.92
CA LEU A 90 -8.71 7.86 5.15
C LEU A 90 -8.15 8.70 4.00
N SER A 91 -9.03 9.41 3.28
CA SER A 91 -8.63 10.31 2.18
C SER A 91 -7.70 11.43 2.66
N ASP A 92 -7.95 12.02 3.83
CA ASP A 92 -7.09 13.06 4.38
C ASP A 92 -5.71 12.52 4.74
N ILE A 93 -5.65 11.35 5.37
CA ILE A 93 -4.40 10.67 5.72
C ILE A 93 -3.60 10.35 4.46
N MET A 94 -4.23 9.75 3.46
CA MET A 94 -3.56 9.40 2.20
C MET A 94 -3.06 10.62 1.44
N LYS A 95 -3.79 11.74 1.45
CA LYS A 95 -3.31 13.02 0.89
C LYS A 95 -2.07 13.54 1.59
N LEU A 96 -1.98 13.40 2.92
CA LEU A 96 -0.81 13.82 3.69
C LEU A 96 0.42 12.96 3.36
N ILE A 97 0.27 11.64 3.34
CA ILE A 97 1.36 10.70 3.02
C ILE A 97 1.82 10.90 1.57
N LYS A 98 0.89 10.83 0.61
CA LYS A 98 1.20 10.99 -0.82
C LYS A 98 1.78 12.37 -1.14
N GLY A 99 1.20 13.44 -0.59
CA GLY A 99 1.63 14.81 -0.87
C GLY A 99 3.03 15.09 -0.34
N SER A 100 3.30 14.76 0.93
CA SER A 100 4.62 15.00 1.52
C SER A 100 5.72 14.17 0.86
N SER A 101 5.47 12.90 0.59
CA SER A 101 6.44 12.03 -0.09
C SER A 101 6.68 12.47 -1.54
N ALA A 102 5.64 12.84 -2.29
CA ALA A 102 5.78 13.30 -3.68
C ALA A 102 6.63 14.56 -3.80
N VAL A 103 6.43 15.55 -2.91
CA VAL A 103 7.23 16.78 -2.90
C VAL A 103 8.70 16.46 -2.67
N SER A 104 9.02 15.67 -1.66
CA SER A 104 10.40 15.32 -1.30
C SER A 104 11.08 14.47 -2.38
N ILE A 105 10.36 13.47 -2.94
CA ILE A 105 10.88 12.58 -3.97
C ILE A 105 11.09 13.35 -5.29
N ASN A 106 10.13 14.19 -5.71
CA ASN A 106 10.27 14.98 -6.91
C ASN A 106 11.46 15.94 -6.83
N LYS A 107 11.68 16.54 -5.65
CA LYS A 107 12.85 17.37 -5.39
C LYS A 107 14.16 16.56 -5.48
N PHE A 108 14.20 15.39 -4.87
CA PHE A 108 15.38 14.53 -4.87
C PHE A 108 15.72 14.00 -6.26
N LEU A 109 14.72 13.61 -7.05
CA LEU A 109 14.89 13.08 -8.40
C LEU A 109 14.92 14.17 -9.48
N GLU A 110 14.88 15.44 -9.11
CA GLU A 110 14.83 16.61 -10.02
C GLU A 110 13.72 16.50 -11.09
N ARG A 111 12.59 15.85 -10.72
CA ARG A 111 11.47 15.61 -11.62
C ARG A 111 10.28 16.53 -11.31
N LYS A 112 9.40 16.68 -12.29
CA LYS A 112 8.13 17.41 -12.18
C LYS A 112 6.94 16.48 -12.47
N GLY A 113 5.77 16.88 -12.03
CA GLY A 113 4.53 16.15 -12.26
C GLY A 113 4.16 15.18 -11.14
N ASN A 114 3.12 14.40 -11.37
CA ASN A 114 2.60 13.48 -10.37
C ASN A 114 3.54 12.30 -10.15
N LEU A 115 3.84 12.00 -8.89
CA LEU A 115 4.54 10.79 -8.50
C LEU A 115 3.54 9.63 -8.33
N TRP A 116 2.50 9.89 -7.55
CA TRP A 116 1.48 8.91 -7.23
C TRP A 116 0.32 8.97 -8.20
N GLN A 117 -0.31 7.82 -8.43
CA GLN A 117 -1.61 7.78 -9.06
C GLN A 117 -2.64 8.52 -8.18
N ALA A 118 -3.63 9.16 -8.81
CA ALA A 118 -4.65 9.92 -8.09
C ALA A 118 -5.41 9.03 -7.10
N GLU A 119 -5.77 7.83 -7.54
CA GLU A 119 -6.52 6.87 -6.73
C GLU A 119 -5.60 5.94 -5.94
N SER A 120 -6.09 5.49 -4.79
CA SER A 120 -5.56 4.38 -4.00
C SER A 120 -6.54 3.23 -4.06
N PHE A 121 -6.05 2.00 -3.93
CA PHE A 121 -6.92 0.86 -3.74
C PHE A 121 -7.11 0.65 -2.23
N ASP A 122 -8.20 1.18 -1.70
CA ASP A 122 -8.48 1.19 -0.27
C ASP A 122 -9.46 0.07 0.09
N ARG A 123 -9.20 -0.60 1.22
CA ARG A 123 -10.06 -1.65 1.74
C ARG A 123 -10.22 -1.53 3.25
N LEU A 124 -11.45 -1.57 3.71
CA LEU A 124 -11.76 -1.65 5.14
C LEU A 124 -11.65 -3.11 5.61
N ILE A 125 -10.85 -3.33 6.64
CA ILE A 125 -10.72 -4.61 7.34
C ILE A 125 -11.65 -4.56 8.55
N ARG A 126 -12.51 -5.58 8.69
CA ARG A 126 -13.53 -5.62 9.75
C ARG A 126 -13.31 -6.71 10.79
N GLU A 127 -12.53 -7.73 10.43
CA GLU A 127 -12.33 -8.92 11.27
C GLU A 127 -10.85 -9.10 11.59
N GLU A 128 -10.54 -9.49 12.81
CA GLU A 128 -9.19 -9.74 13.27
C GLU A 128 -8.47 -10.80 12.43
N LYS A 129 -9.17 -11.91 12.13
CA LYS A 129 -8.63 -12.96 11.25
C LYS A 129 -8.25 -12.44 9.85
N GLU A 130 -9.02 -11.48 9.33
CA GLU A 130 -8.73 -10.84 8.05
C GLU A 130 -7.48 -9.96 8.16
N THR A 131 -7.29 -9.27 9.29
CA THR A 131 -6.10 -8.46 9.56
C THR A 131 -4.83 -9.30 9.45
N TYR A 132 -4.76 -10.46 10.10
CA TYR A 132 -3.61 -11.35 10.03
C TYR A 132 -3.33 -11.84 8.60
N ASN A 133 -4.37 -12.20 7.85
CA ASN A 133 -4.20 -12.61 6.45
C ASN A 133 -3.64 -11.49 5.57
N ILE A 134 -4.06 -10.25 5.80
CA ILE A 134 -3.58 -9.09 5.05
C ILE A 134 -2.16 -8.73 5.47
N VAL A 135 -1.84 -8.76 6.76
CA VAL A 135 -0.46 -8.57 7.25
C VAL A 135 0.47 -9.59 6.60
N LYS A 136 0.13 -10.88 6.66
CA LYS A 136 0.88 -11.94 5.99
C LYS A 136 1.05 -11.69 4.50
N TYR A 137 -0.01 -11.25 3.83
CA TYR A 137 0.03 -10.90 2.41
C TYR A 137 1.03 -9.78 2.14
N VAL A 138 0.97 -8.68 2.90
CA VAL A 138 1.85 -7.51 2.75
C VAL A 138 3.31 -7.88 3.00
N LEU A 139 3.60 -8.62 4.06
CA LEU A 139 4.96 -9.02 4.40
C LEU A 139 5.60 -9.96 3.36
N LEU A 140 4.81 -10.88 2.80
CA LEU A 140 5.29 -11.82 1.79
C LEU A 140 5.35 -11.26 0.37
N ASN A 141 4.93 -10.02 0.15
CA ASN A 141 4.95 -9.41 -1.19
C ASN A 141 6.33 -9.41 -1.85
N PRO A 142 7.42 -8.97 -1.19
CA PRO A 142 8.74 -8.99 -1.82
C PRO A 142 9.25 -10.41 -2.13
N VAL A 143 8.83 -11.42 -1.34
CA VAL A 143 9.15 -12.82 -1.63
C VAL A 143 8.39 -13.32 -2.86
N LYS A 144 7.10 -13.02 -2.97
CA LYS A 144 6.28 -13.38 -4.15
C LYS A 144 6.77 -12.72 -5.43
N ALA A 145 7.26 -11.49 -5.32
CA ALA A 145 7.87 -10.77 -6.43
C ALA A 145 9.31 -11.24 -6.75
N ASN A 146 9.82 -12.28 -6.07
CA ASN A 146 11.18 -12.81 -6.22
C ASN A 146 12.29 -11.75 -6.00
N LEU A 147 12.06 -10.76 -5.14
CA LEU A 147 13.03 -9.73 -4.80
C LEU A 147 13.97 -10.21 -3.68
N VAL A 148 13.47 -11.02 -2.76
CA VAL A 148 14.20 -11.64 -1.64
C VAL A 148 13.68 -13.04 -1.37
N SER A 149 14.46 -13.86 -0.65
CA SER A 149 14.04 -15.21 -0.21
C SER A 149 13.27 -15.20 1.10
N ASP A 150 13.57 -14.25 1.98
CA ASP A 150 12.86 -13.99 3.23
C ASP A 150 12.40 -12.54 3.26
N TRP A 151 11.17 -12.30 3.68
CA TRP A 151 10.61 -10.95 3.77
C TRP A 151 11.38 -10.03 4.73
N LYS A 152 12.05 -10.60 5.73
CA LYS A 152 12.90 -9.88 6.69
C LYS A 152 14.13 -9.26 6.04
N ASP A 153 14.56 -9.77 4.89
CA ASP A 153 15.67 -9.23 4.12
C ASP A 153 15.29 -8.02 3.27
N TRP A 154 13.97 -7.71 3.17
CA TRP A 154 13.48 -6.53 2.46
C TRP A 154 13.48 -5.32 3.38
N GLU A 155 14.48 -4.44 3.25
CA GLU A 155 14.82 -3.33 4.17
C GLU A 155 13.65 -2.38 4.48
N TYR A 156 12.71 -2.21 3.54
CA TYR A 156 11.59 -1.28 3.67
C TYR A 156 10.27 -1.99 3.93
N THR A 157 10.33 -3.02 4.76
CA THR A 157 9.19 -3.72 5.34
C THR A 157 9.14 -3.49 6.84
N TYR A 158 7.95 -3.23 7.36
CA TYR A 158 7.70 -3.08 8.79
C TYR A 158 6.45 -3.86 9.18
N CYS A 159 6.49 -4.47 10.35
CA CYS A 159 5.34 -5.04 11.02
C CYS A 159 5.40 -4.73 12.51
N HIS A 160 4.30 -4.22 13.06
CA HIS A 160 4.17 -4.02 14.49
C HIS A 160 4.25 -5.38 15.21
N PRO A 161 5.03 -5.51 16.31
CA PRO A 161 5.30 -6.80 16.98
C PRO A 161 4.04 -7.59 17.35
N SER A 162 2.95 -6.92 17.75
CA SER A 162 1.68 -7.57 18.09
C SER A 162 1.00 -8.31 16.94
N TYR A 163 1.43 -8.09 15.70
CA TYR A 163 0.88 -8.70 14.49
C TYR A 163 1.85 -9.64 13.78
N LEU A 164 3.04 -9.85 14.35
CA LEU A 164 4.02 -10.82 13.84
C LEU A 164 3.51 -12.24 14.12
N VAL A 165 2.89 -12.87 13.12
CA VAL A 165 2.32 -14.22 13.18
C VAL A 165 3.03 -15.16 12.20
N LEU A 166 4.11 -14.69 11.59
CA LEU A 166 4.93 -15.45 10.65
C LEU A 166 6.14 -16.06 11.39
N ASP A 167 5.88 -17.13 12.15
CA ASP A 167 6.91 -18.05 12.61
C ASP A 167 7.04 -19.21 11.64
#